data_c8a7e6c9a1aef1fa40c5d77e6191d4c1
#
_entry.id   c8a7e6c9a1aef1fa40c5d77e6191d4c1
#
_cell.length_a   1.000
_cell.length_b   1.000
_cell.length_c   1.000
_cell.angle_alpha   90.00
_cell.angle_beta   90.00
_cell.angle_gamma   90.00
#
_symmetry.space_group_name_H-M   'P 1'
#
loop_
_entity.id
_entity.type
_entity.pdbx_description
1 polymer ?
#
loop_
_entity_poly.entity_id
_entity_poly.type
_entity_poly.pdbx_seq_one_letter_code
_entity_poly.pdbx_strand_id
1 'polypeptide(L)'
;NVLRAFTFRDPDGNGRNDTYGFTTSGNGTDISLEWPEYVKHGLLYPAYYENNRLVDMQMDSRAGDVVDEIGKLVSEGLIDPDWFLNKTGQHIDKAIQGKAGIVLGETPDFAFDSNADSLQSRSRTVNPEADWVPFNPFGDAPLRAAVSPEYPFVFSNNAAGLNPEKLKRTTAILDWLAGEEGFLLTHYGVEGKHYTRNGRTITLKPEAIEADRKRLGDFLGIWDFFTPPTPEVLGLTVNDPRVTVRDRMIADTIAAIPVHEGLGTTLTPPFGVSIEAMRARQNELQVKMLFSDKSGEHWPKYRQEIMNDYNGDEIFQQYEEKIRVSRQNP
;
A
#
# COMPACT_ATOMS: atom_id res chain seq x y z
N ASN A 1 16.59 18.72 3.14
CA ASN A 1 16.97 19.22 4.48
C ASN A 1 16.60 18.25 5.60
N VAL A 2 15.39 17.64 5.59
CA VAL A 2 14.93 16.70 6.65
C VAL A 2 15.84 15.46 6.71
N LEU A 3 16.07 14.78 5.57
CA LEU A 3 16.94 13.60 5.50
C LEU A 3 18.34 13.88 6.08
N ARG A 4 18.93 15.03 5.73
CA ARG A 4 20.25 15.47 6.26
C ARG A 4 20.21 15.73 7.78
N ALA A 5 19.09 16.21 8.30
CA ALA A 5 18.95 16.42 9.73
C ALA A 5 18.94 15.09 10.48
N PHE A 6 18.19 14.10 9.99
CA PHE A 6 18.21 12.77 10.58
C PHE A 6 19.58 12.08 10.50
N THR A 7 20.31 12.28 9.39
CA THR A 7 21.59 11.58 9.20
C THR A 7 22.75 12.24 9.94
N PHE A 8 22.79 13.60 10.03
CA PHE A 8 23.99 14.31 10.47
C PHE A 8 23.82 15.15 11.74
N ARG A 9 22.63 15.14 12.39
CA ARG A 9 22.39 15.97 13.57
C ARG A 9 22.06 15.16 14.83
N ASP A 10 22.43 13.87 14.83
CA ASP A 10 22.28 13.00 16.00
C ASP A 10 20.88 13.14 16.66
N PRO A 11 19.80 12.78 15.95
CA PRO A 11 18.43 13.05 16.44
C PRO A 11 18.06 12.24 17.68
N ASP A 12 18.76 11.15 17.98
CA ASP A 12 18.57 10.32 19.16
C ASP A 12 19.49 10.69 20.35
N GLY A 13 20.42 11.66 20.14
CA GLY A 13 21.29 12.20 21.17
C GLY A 13 22.33 11.22 21.72
N ASN A 14 22.66 10.15 20.97
CA ASN A 14 23.60 9.12 21.39
C ASN A 14 25.08 9.46 21.14
N GLY A 15 25.35 10.61 20.51
CA GLY A 15 26.69 11.09 20.15
C GLY A 15 27.30 10.42 18.92
N ARG A 16 26.48 9.74 18.10
CA ARG A 16 26.90 9.03 16.88
C ARG A 16 26.04 9.43 15.70
N ASN A 17 26.60 9.34 14.50
CA ASN A 17 25.85 9.49 13.25
C ASN A 17 25.49 8.08 12.73
N ASP A 18 24.57 7.39 13.40
CA ASP A 18 24.14 6.03 13.07
C ASP A 18 22.63 5.93 12.76
N THR A 19 22.03 7.08 12.47
CA THR A 19 20.66 7.24 11.99
C THR A 19 20.64 7.70 10.53
N TYR A 20 19.55 7.41 9.84
CA TYR A 20 19.35 7.72 8.43
C TYR A 20 18.00 8.42 8.21
N GLY A 21 17.94 9.25 7.16
CA GLY A 21 16.72 9.98 6.84
C GLY A 21 15.57 9.08 6.42
N PHE A 22 15.85 8.05 5.61
CA PHE A 22 14.85 7.16 5.02
C PHE A 22 15.38 5.72 4.93
N THR A 23 14.47 4.75 5.02
CA THR A 23 14.74 3.33 4.74
C THR A 23 13.56 2.70 4.03
N THR A 24 13.83 1.65 3.25
CA THR A 24 12.86 0.85 2.50
C THR A 24 13.39 -0.58 2.29
N SER A 25 12.67 -1.41 1.53
CA SER A 25 13.06 -2.79 1.22
C SER A 25 13.17 -3.04 -0.28
N GLY A 26 14.40 -3.28 -0.77
CA GLY A 26 14.65 -3.69 -2.16
C GLY A 26 14.67 -5.20 -2.37
N ASN A 27 14.58 -6.00 -1.30
CA ASN A 27 14.62 -7.46 -1.32
C ASN A 27 15.86 -8.06 -2.02
N GLY A 28 16.80 -7.22 -2.47
CA GLY A 28 17.95 -7.58 -3.30
C GLY A 28 17.63 -7.74 -4.79
N THR A 29 16.44 -7.33 -5.23
CA THR A 29 15.94 -7.57 -6.58
C THR A 29 15.38 -6.35 -7.30
N ASP A 30 14.93 -5.34 -6.56
CA ASP A 30 14.31 -4.15 -7.14
C ASP A 30 14.66 -2.89 -6.35
N ILE A 31 14.34 -1.73 -6.93
CA ILE A 31 14.62 -0.45 -6.28
C ILE A 31 13.53 -0.02 -5.30
N SER A 32 12.57 -0.88 -4.98
CA SER A 32 11.38 -0.58 -4.17
C SER A 32 10.45 0.49 -4.77
N LEU A 33 9.16 0.35 -4.55
CA LEU A 33 8.16 1.34 -4.97
C LEU A 33 7.86 2.38 -3.87
N GLU A 34 8.49 2.26 -2.72
CA GLU A 34 8.23 3.09 -1.55
C GLU A 34 8.98 4.44 -1.59
N TRP A 35 9.85 4.64 -2.58
CA TRP A 35 10.61 5.88 -2.71
C TRP A 35 9.71 7.09 -2.99
N PRO A 36 9.74 8.13 -2.14
CA PRO A 36 8.97 9.36 -2.36
C PRO A 36 9.36 10.09 -3.65
N GLU A 37 10.51 9.82 -4.22
CA GLU A 37 11.00 10.38 -5.48
C GLU A 37 10.07 10.06 -6.65
N TYR A 38 9.39 8.91 -6.64
CA TYR A 38 8.36 8.62 -7.63
C TYR A 38 7.24 9.67 -7.59
N VAL A 39 6.68 9.91 -6.41
CA VAL A 39 5.62 10.92 -6.23
C VAL A 39 6.10 12.31 -6.59
N LYS A 40 7.33 12.66 -6.26
CA LYS A 40 7.95 13.94 -6.63
C LYS A 40 7.95 14.16 -8.14
N HIS A 41 8.13 13.12 -8.92
CA HIS A 41 8.06 13.15 -10.38
C HIS A 41 6.64 12.94 -10.91
N GLY A 42 5.62 12.94 -10.05
CA GLY A 42 4.23 12.72 -10.43
C GLY A 42 3.94 11.29 -10.87
N LEU A 43 4.71 10.31 -10.38
CA LEU A 43 4.50 8.90 -10.63
C LEU A 43 3.81 8.27 -9.42
N LEU A 44 2.52 7.98 -9.55
CA LEU A 44 1.68 7.50 -8.45
C LEU A 44 1.39 6.01 -8.59
N TYR A 45 1.52 5.31 -7.46
CA TYR A 45 1.16 3.89 -7.38
C TYR A 45 -0.36 3.70 -7.31
N PRO A 46 -0.92 2.67 -7.94
CA PRO A 46 -0.26 1.72 -8.83
C PRO A 46 -0.05 2.25 -10.26
N ALA A 47 -1.00 2.98 -10.78
CA ALA A 47 -1.03 3.63 -12.07
C ALA A 47 -2.26 4.54 -12.17
N TYR A 48 -2.26 5.49 -13.09
CA TYR A 48 -3.40 6.37 -13.33
C TYR A 48 -3.49 6.77 -14.82
N TYR A 49 -4.61 7.38 -15.21
CA TYR A 49 -4.83 7.79 -16.59
C TYR A 49 -4.99 9.29 -16.66
N GLU A 50 -4.10 9.94 -17.37
CA GLU A 50 -4.06 11.39 -17.52
C GLU A 50 -3.70 11.79 -18.94
N ASN A 51 -4.34 12.85 -19.47
CA ASN A 51 -4.08 13.36 -20.82
C ASN A 51 -4.18 12.27 -21.90
N ASN A 52 -5.18 11.39 -21.81
CA ASN A 52 -5.41 10.26 -22.70
C ASN A 52 -4.24 9.26 -22.77
N ARG A 53 -3.46 9.14 -21.70
CA ARG A 53 -2.33 8.23 -21.57
C ARG A 53 -2.36 7.50 -20.25
N LEU A 54 -2.03 6.22 -20.28
CA LEU A 54 -1.72 5.45 -19.07
C LEU A 54 -0.36 5.89 -18.52
N VAL A 55 -0.34 6.27 -17.25
CA VAL A 55 0.87 6.53 -16.48
C VAL A 55 1.09 5.34 -15.57
N ASP A 56 1.99 4.46 -15.95
CA ASP A 56 2.48 3.36 -15.12
C ASP A 56 3.71 3.84 -14.36
N MET A 57 3.67 3.77 -13.04
CA MET A 57 4.71 4.33 -12.18
C MET A 57 6.13 3.88 -12.55
N GLN A 58 6.28 2.61 -12.90
CA GLN A 58 7.59 2.01 -13.15
C GLN A 58 8.04 2.13 -14.62
N MET A 59 7.09 2.20 -15.57
CA MET A 59 7.39 2.20 -17.01
C MET A 59 7.30 3.57 -17.66
N ASP A 60 6.91 4.61 -16.91
CA ASP A 60 6.88 5.97 -17.45
C ASP A 60 8.29 6.47 -17.82
N SER A 61 8.35 7.40 -18.76
CA SER A 61 9.63 7.99 -19.21
C SER A 61 10.40 8.68 -18.09
N ARG A 62 9.71 9.17 -17.06
CA ARG A 62 10.29 9.86 -15.89
C ARG A 62 10.99 8.93 -14.90
N ALA A 63 10.83 7.60 -15.02
CA ALA A 63 11.48 6.65 -14.10
C ALA A 63 13.02 6.74 -14.12
N GLY A 64 13.62 7.20 -15.23
CA GLY A 64 15.05 7.49 -15.28
C GLY A 64 15.46 8.60 -14.32
N ASP A 65 14.71 9.70 -14.28
CA ASP A 65 14.97 10.84 -13.39
C ASP A 65 14.81 10.42 -11.91
N VAL A 66 13.85 9.55 -11.62
CA VAL A 66 13.68 8.97 -10.27
C VAL A 66 14.93 8.20 -9.85
N VAL A 67 15.45 7.33 -10.73
CA VAL A 67 16.68 6.56 -10.44
C VAL A 67 17.88 7.48 -10.20
N ASP A 68 18.01 8.55 -10.97
CA ASP A 68 19.09 9.54 -10.75
C ASP A 68 18.97 10.23 -9.39
N GLU A 69 17.77 10.57 -8.95
CA GLU A 69 17.57 11.18 -7.63
C GLU A 69 17.84 10.20 -6.49
N ILE A 70 17.37 8.96 -6.59
CA ILE A 70 17.69 7.91 -5.63
C ILE A 70 19.22 7.74 -5.54
N GLY A 71 19.90 7.66 -6.69
CA GLY A 71 21.36 7.55 -6.76
C GLY A 71 22.09 8.68 -6.02
N LYS A 72 21.60 9.91 -6.13
CA LYS A 72 22.14 11.08 -5.38
C LYS A 72 21.94 10.90 -3.87
N LEU A 73 20.73 10.54 -3.42
CA LEU A 73 20.45 10.35 -1.99
C LEU A 73 21.31 9.24 -1.37
N VAL A 74 21.46 8.14 -2.10
CA VAL A 74 22.31 7.01 -1.69
C VAL A 74 23.78 7.42 -1.65
N SER A 75 24.29 8.15 -2.67
CA SER A 75 25.69 8.61 -2.73
C SER A 75 26.02 9.63 -1.64
N GLU A 76 25.06 10.41 -1.18
CA GLU A 76 25.21 11.35 -0.08
C GLU A 76 25.14 10.68 1.31
N GLY A 77 24.87 9.37 1.38
CA GLY A 77 24.76 8.62 2.62
C GLY A 77 23.54 8.98 3.48
N LEU A 78 22.47 9.53 2.87
CA LEU A 78 21.26 9.97 3.57
C LEU A 78 20.28 8.85 3.85
N ILE A 79 20.50 7.70 3.24
CA ILE A 79 19.61 6.54 3.22
C ILE A 79 20.28 5.38 3.94
N ASP A 80 19.50 4.55 4.61
CA ASP A 80 19.96 3.29 5.18
C ASP A 80 20.84 2.53 4.16
N PRO A 81 22.10 2.23 4.44
CA PRO A 81 23.02 1.62 3.47
C PRO A 81 22.58 0.21 3.03
N ASP A 82 21.79 -0.47 3.84
CA ASP A 82 21.33 -1.82 3.55
C ASP A 82 19.96 -1.85 2.85
N TRP A 83 19.36 -0.69 2.53
CA TRP A 83 18.00 -0.59 2.01
C TRP A 83 17.71 -1.57 0.86
N PHE A 84 18.67 -1.75 -0.05
CA PHE A 84 18.51 -2.65 -1.20
C PHE A 84 18.41 -4.12 -0.79
N LEU A 85 19.14 -4.52 0.26
CA LEU A 85 19.18 -5.90 0.78
C LEU A 85 18.10 -6.18 1.83
N ASN A 86 17.51 -5.14 2.41
CA ASN A 86 16.44 -5.29 3.38
C ASN A 86 15.31 -6.13 2.78
N LYS A 87 14.91 -7.17 3.49
CA LYS A 87 13.68 -7.93 3.19
C LYS A 87 12.47 -7.16 3.71
N THR A 88 11.30 -7.50 3.16
CA THR A 88 10.02 -6.97 3.61
C THR A 88 9.92 -7.02 5.14
N GLY A 89 9.61 -5.91 5.77
CA GLY A 89 9.53 -5.74 7.22
C GLY A 89 10.85 -5.40 7.92
N GLN A 90 12.02 -5.73 7.38
CA GLN A 90 13.32 -5.41 8.04
C GLN A 90 13.57 -3.91 8.12
N HIS A 91 13.17 -3.13 7.13
CA HIS A 91 13.24 -1.66 7.15
C HIS A 91 12.37 -1.07 8.28
N ILE A 92 11.21 -1.67 8.53
CA ILE A 92 10.33 -1.29 9.64
C ILE A 92 10.99 -1.59 10.98
N ASP A 93 11.65 -2.74 11.13
CA ASP A 93 12.38 -3.07 12.36
C ASP A 93 13.54 -2.10 12.62
N LYS A 94 14.20 -1.60 11.57
CA LYS A 94 15.21 -0.53 11.71
C LYS A 94 14.59 0.79 12.17
N ALA A 95 13.42 1.15 11.66
CA ALA A 95 12.69 2.34 12.11
C ALA A 95 12.26 2.21 13.57
N ILE A 96 11.75 1.04 14.01
CA ILE A 96 11.43 0.74 15.41
C ILE A 96 12.64 0.93 16.32
N GLN A 97 13.83 0.54 15.84
CA GLN A 97 15.08 0.71 16.58
C GLN A 97 15.61 2.16 16.58
N GLY A 98 14.89 3.11 15.98
CA GLY A 98 15.29 4.51 15.87
C GLY A 98 16.35 4.80 14.82
N LYS A 99 16.70 3.84 13.94
CA LYS A 99 17.74 4.02 12.93
C LYS A 99 17.30 4.78 11.69
N ALA A 100 16.00 4.92 11.47
CA ALA A 100 15.46 5.68 10.34
C ALA A 100 14.33 6.62 10.79
N GLY A 101 14.33 7.83 10.23
CA GLY A 101 13.36 8.85 10.60
C GLY A 101 12.10 8.88 9.73
N ILE A 102 12.16 8.28 8.53
CA ILE A 102 11.04 8.25 7.58
C ILE A 102 10.91 6.85 7.02
N VAL A 103 9.68 6.35 6.97
CA VAL A 103 9.29 5.11 6.31
C VAL A 103 7.91 5.28 5.66
N LEU A 104 7.59 4.46 4.67
CA LEU A 104 6.22 4.37 4.16
C LEU A 104 5.33 3.63 5.15
N GLY A 105 4.17 4.21 5.48
CA GLY A 105 3.11 3.54 6.23
C GLY A 105 2.13 2.86 5.26
N GLU A 106 1.93 1.56 5.42
CA GLU A 106 1.08 0.77 4.51
C GLU A 106 -0.42 0.93 4.85
N THR A 107 -0.74 1.12 6.13
CA THR A 107 -2.12 1.22 6.62
C THR A 107 -2.33 2.47 7.50
N PRO A 108 -3.56 3.01 7.61
CA PRO A 108 -3.81 4.19 8.45
C PRO A 108 -3.44 4.00 9.93
N ASP A 109 -3.58 2.79 10.46
CA ASP A 109 -3.31 2.45 11.86
C ASP A 109 -1.82 2.16 12.15
N PHE A 110 -0.96 2.28 11.13
CA PHE A 110 0.49 2.08 11.22
C PHE A 110 1.16 2.93 12.33
N ALA A 111 0.60 4.11 12.61
CA ALA A 111 1.08 5.02 13.65
C ALA A 111 0.12 5.16 14.86
N PHE A 112 -0.84 4.26 15.03
CA PHE A 112 -1.83 4.34 16.12
C PHE A 112 -1.26 3.84 17.46
N ASP A 113 -1.62 4.54 18.52
CA ASP A 113 -1.36 4.09 19.90
C ASP A 113 -2.25 2.88 20.28
N SER A 114 -3.46 2.80 19.72
CA SER A 114 -4.42 1.73 20.00
C SER A 114 -4.09 0.39 19.33
N ASN A 115 -3.20 0.38 18.33
CA ASN A 115 -2.71 -0.84 17.69
C ASN A 115 -1.38 -1.26 18.32
N ALA A 116 -1.36 -2.39 19.03
CA ALA A 116 -0.16 -2.90 19.69
C ALA A 116 0.97 -3.27 18.72
N ASP A 117 0.62 -3.64 17.48
CA ASP A 117 1.56 -4.05 16.44
C ASP A 117 1.99 -2.87 15.54
N SER A 118 1.47 -1.66 15.80
CA SER A 118 1.85 -0.47 15.05
C SER A 118 3.33 -0.12 15.19
N LEU A 119 3.88 0.59 14.20
CA LEU A 119 5.21 1.17 14.28
C LEU A 119 5.34 2.03 15.56
N GLN A 120 4.33 2.84 15.86
CA GLN A 120 4.29 3.70 17.04
C GLN A 120 4.44 2.90 18.36
N SER A 121 3.56 1.92 18.56
CA SER A 121 3.55 1.13 19.79
C SER A 121 4.83 0.31 19.96
N ARG A 122 5.31 -0.30 18.88
CA ARG A 122 6.57 -1.06 18.89
C ARG A 122 7.78 -0.16 19.14
N SER A 123 7.83 1.04 18.52
CA SER A 123 8.92 1.99 18.76
C SER A 123 8.98 2.46 20.21
N ARG A 124 7.83 2.66 20.87
CA ARG A 124 7.78 3.05 22.29
C ARG A 124 8.30 1.97 23.26
N THR A 125 8.37 0.73 22.82
CA THR A 125 9.05 -0.32 23.62
C THR A 125 10.57 -0.14 23.66
N VAL A 126 11.13 0.53 22.65
CA VAL A 126 12.57 0.81 22.54
C VAL A 126 12.89 2.21 23.08
N ASN A 127 12.10 3.21 22.66
CA ASN A 127 12.20 4.60 23.10
C ASN A 127 10.80 5.11 23.48
N PRO A 128 10.50 5.30 24.79
CA PRO A 128 9.20 5.80 25.25
C PRO A 128 8.78 7.17 24.66
N GLU A 129 9.74 7.98 24.21
CA GLU A 129 9.51 9.30 23.61
C GLU A 129 9.25 9.23 22.09
N ALA A 130 9.24 8.02 21.50
CA ALA A 130 8.97 7.88 20.08
C ALA A 130 7.59 8.40 19.72
N ASP A 131 7.51 9.23 18.65
CA ASP A 131 6.27 9.83 18.18
C ASP A 131 6.25 9.85 16.64
N TRP A 132 5.59 8.86 16.05
CA TRP A 132 5.44 8.73 14.60
C TRP A 132 4.18 9.46 14.13
N VAL A 133 4.35 10.38 13.19
CA VAL A 133 3.24 11.16 12.63
C VAL A 133 3.22 11.06 11.11
N PRO A 134 2.03 10.96 10.48
CA PRO A 134 1.92 11.02 9.03
C PRO A 134 2.23 12.45 8.54
N PHE A 135 2.81 12.55 7.35
CA PHE A 135 2.99 13.83 6.66
C PHE A 135 2.97 13.64 5.15
N ASN A 136 2.56 14.67 4.44
CA ASN A 136 2.72 14.74 2.99
C ASN A 136 3.98 15.56 2.65
N PRO A 137 5.06 14.95 2.12
CA PRO A 137 6.29 15.66 1.81
C PRO A 137 6.17 16.65 0.65
N PHE A 138 5.06 16.60 -0.11
CA PHE A 138 4.84 17.37 -1.33
C PHE A 138 3.64 18.33 -1.23
N GLY A 139 3.29 18.76 -0.02
CA GLY A 139 2.19 19.69 0.25
C GLY A 139 0.83 19.06 -0.06
N ASP A 140 0.08 19.65 -1.00
CA ASP A 140 -1.26 19.19 -1.36
C ASP A 140 -1.27 18.20 -2.55
N ALA A 141 -0.12 17.71 -2.98
CA ALA A 141 -0.05 16.73 -4.06
C ALA A 141 -0.61 15.36 -3.62
N PRO A 142 -1.30 14.63 -4.51
CA PRO A 142 -1.70 13.26 -4.21
C PRO A 142 -0.48 12.37 -4.06
N LEU A 143 -0.50 11.46 -3.08
CA LEU A 143 0.59 10.50 -2.85
C LEU A 143 0.37 9.16 -3.55
N ARG A 144 -0.86 8.88 -3.98
CA ARG A 144 -1.24 7.66 -4.69
C ARG A 144 -2.42 7.89 -5.61
N ALA A 145 -2.64 6.99 -6.55
CA ALA A 145 -3.89 6.87 -7.28
C ALA A 145 -4.89 5.97 -6.53
N ALA A 146 -6.17 6.19 -6.77
CA ALA A 146 -7.20 5.28 -6.28
C ALA A 146 -7.05 3.91 -6.93
N VAL A 147 -7.22 2.86 -6.15
CA VAL A 147 -7.12 1.48 -6.62
C VAL A 147 -8.46 1.05 -7.18
N SER A 148 -8.46 0.42 -8.36
CA SER A 148 -9.63 -0.28 -8.90
C SER A 148 -9.90 -1.56 -8.11
N PRO A 149 -11.09 -2.19 -8.21
CA PRO A 149 -11.32 -3.49 -7.59
C PRO A 149 -10.23 -4.48 -8.01
N GLU A 150 -9.39 -4.88 -7.05
CA GLU A 150 -8.18 -5.66 -7.34
C GLU A 150 -8.49 -7.16 -7.50
N TYR A 151 -9.50 -7.65 -6.79
CA TYR A 151 -9.79 -9.09 -6.67
C TYR A 151 -11.24 -9.41 -6.98
N PRO A 152 -11.64 -9.39 -8.27
CA PRO A 152 -13.01 -9.72 -8.65
C PRO A 152 -13.28 -11.20 -8.39
N PHE A 153 -14.44 -11.51 -7.81
CA PHE A 153 -14.95 -12.87 -7.70
C PHE A 153 -15.47 -13.34 -9.05
N VAL A 154 -15.01 -14.51 -9.49
CA VAL A 154 -15.48 -15.13 -10.73
C VAL A 154 -15.92 -16.57 -10.50
N PHE A 155 -17.01 -16.96 -11.14
CA PHE A 155 -17.44 -18.36 -11.22
C PHE A 155 -17.04 -18.93 -12.58
N SER A 156 -16.35 -20.05 -12.60
CA SER A 156 -16.07 -20.73 -13.86
C SER A 156 -17.36 -21.27 -14.49
N ASN A 157 -17.44 -21.28 -15.81
CA ASN A 157 -18.59 -21.84 -16.54
C ASN A 157 -18.90 -23.27 -16.13
N ASN A 158 -17.87 -24.08 -15.88
CA ASN A 158 -18.04 -25.46 -15.42
C ASN A 158 -18.68 -25.53 -14.03
N ALA A 159 -18.27 -24.68 -13.10
CA ALA A 159 -18.87 -24.66 -11.75
C ALA A 159 -20.29 -24.11 -11.75
N ALA A 160 -20.54 -23.05 -12.53
CA ALA A 160 -21.85 -22.42 -12.63
C ALA A 160 -22.85 -23.27 -13.43
N GLY A 161 -22.43 -23.85 -14.56
CA GLY A 161 -23.30 -24.64 -15.44
C GLY A 161 -23.64 -26.03 -14.91
N LEU A 162 -22.74 -26.67 -14.14
CA LEU A 162 -22.94 -28.02 -13.63
C LEU A 162 -23.74 -28.08 -12.34
N ASN A 163 -23.82 -27.00 -11.57
CA ASN A 163 -24.55 -26.97 -10.30
C ASN A 163 -25.13 -25.58 -10.01
N PRO A 164 -26.28 -25.21 -10.62
CA PRO A 164 -26.95 -23.93 -10.40
C PRO A 164 -27.29 -23.64 -8.93
N GLU A 165 -27.64 -24.68 -8.18
CA GLU A 165 -27.99 -24.55 -6.75
C GLU A 165 -26.76 -24.18 -5.90
N LYS A 166 -25.56 -24.71 -6.25
CA LYS A 166 -24.33 -24.34 -5.60
C LYS A 166 -24.00 -22.87 -5.87
N LEU A 167 -24.14 -22.43 -7.12
CA LEU A 167 -23.94 -21.03 -7.50
C LEU A 167 -24.86 -20.12 -6.71
N LYS A 168 -26.16 -20.41 -6.69
CA LYS A 168 -27.16 -19.63 -5.96
C LYS A 168 -26.85 -19.53 -4.46
N ARG A 169 -26.43 -20.62 -3.82
CA ARG A 169 -26.07 -20.61 -2.39
C ARG A 169 -24.80 -19.82 -2.14
N THR A 170 -23.80 -19.95 -3.01
CA THR A 170 -22.54 -19.16 -2.87
C THR A 170 -22.81 -17.68 -3.05
N THR A 171 -23.61 -17.28 -4.04
CA THR A 171 -24.02 -15.89 -4.22
C THR A 171 -24.78 -15.36 -3.00
N ALA A 172 -25.70 -16.14 -2.44
CA ALA A 172 -26.44 -15.74 -1.25
C ALA A 172 -25.53 -15.55 -0.01
N ILE A 173 -24.45 -16.34 0.13
CA ILE A 173 -23.45 -16.13 1.19
C ILE A 173 -22.68 -14.83 0.94
N LEU A 174 -22.26 -14.57 -0.30
CA LEU A 174 -21.53 -13.33 -0.64
C LEU A 174 -22.40 -12.10 -0.43
N ASP A 175 -23.69 -12.15 -0.82
CA ASP A 175 -24.65 -11.07 -0.57
C ASP A 175 -24.85 -10.81 0.94
N TRP A 176 -24.93 -11.89 1.72
CA TRP A 176 -25.03 -11.77 3.17
C TRP A 176 -23.77 -11.17 3.79
N LEU A 177 -22.57 -11.60 3.36
CA LEU A 177 -21.29 -11.04 3.80
C LEU A 177 -21.15 -9.57 3.43
N ALA A 178 -21.61 -9.18 2.23
CA ALA A 178 -21.62 -7.79 1.80
C ALA A 178 -22.65 -6.93 2.56
N GLY A 179 -23.59 -7.54 3.25
CA GLY A 179 -24.59 -6.89 4.08
C GLY A 179 -24.12 -6.58 5.50
N GLU A 180 -24.95 -5.82 6.23
CA GLU A 180 -24.64 -5.35 7.58
C GLU A 180 -24.41 -6.49 8.57
N GLU A 181 -25.24 -7.54 8.52
CA GLU A 181 -25.15 -8.68 9.45
C GLU A 181 -23.85 -9.46 9.27
N GLY A 182 -23.50 -9.78 8.02
CA GLY A 182 -22.25 -10.47 7.68
C GLY A 182 -21.02 -9.64 8.07
N PHE A 183 -21.04 -8.35 7.72
CA PHE A 183 -20.00 -7.41 8.10
C PHE A 183 -19.78 -7.35 9.62
N LEU A 184 -20.84 -7.11 10.40
CA LEU A 184 -20.72 -7.00 11.85
C LEU A 184 -20.23 -8.31 12.50
N LEU A 185 -20.70 -9.46 12.01
CA LEU A 185 -20.29 -10.75 12.57
C LEU A 185 -18.78 -11.00 12.31
N THR A 186 -18.32 -10.76 11.10
CA THR A 186 -16.94 -11.09 10.69
C THR A 186 -15.92 -10.10 11.25
N HIS A 187 -16.28 -8.81 11.33
CA HIS A 187 -15.37 -7.78 11.86
C HIS A 187 -15.41 -7.67 13.39
N TYR A 188 -16.57 -7.74 14.00
CA TYR A 188 -16.76 -7.41 15.42
C TYR A 188 -17.35 -8.54 16.25
N GLY A 189 -17.93 -9.58 15.63
CA GLY A 189 -18.51 -10.72 16.31
C GLY A 189 -19.99 -10.53 16.66
N VAL A 190 -20.41 -10.90 17.86
CA VAL A 190 -21.81 -11.05 18.25
C VAL A 190 -22.29 -9.87 19.08
N GLU A 191 -23.43 -9.27 18.72
CA GLU A 191 -24.09 -8.23 19.49
C GLU A 191 -24.40 -8.70 20.94
N GLY A 192 -24.28 -7.77 21.87
CA GLY A 192 -24.44 -8.03 23.31
C GLY A 192 -23.20 -8.63 23.95
N LYS A 193 -22.42 -9.45 23.26
CA LYS A 193 -21.17 -10.04 23.72
C LYS A 193 -19.96 -9.18 23.37
N HIS A 194 -19.72 -8.95 22.09
CA HIS A 194 -18.51 -8.30 21.59
C HIS A 194 -18.72 -6.82 21.32
N TYR A 195 -19.94 -6.39 21.14
CA TYR A 195 -20.31 -4.99 21.00
C TYR A 195 -21.72 -4.72 21.51
N THR A 196 -22.06 -3.46 21.68
CA THR A 196 -23.42 -2.96 21.87
C THR A 196 -23.80 -2.08 20.71
N ARG A 197 -25.10 -2.00 20.42
CA ARG A 197 -25.65 -1.21 19.34
C ARG A 197 -26.66 -0.18 19.84
N ASN A 198 -26.55 1.05 19.32
CA ASN A 198 -27.55 2.09 19.50
C ASN A 198 -27.81 2.76 18.14
N GLY A 199 -28.90 2.37 17.47
CA GLY A 199 -29.22 2.80 16.12
C GLY A 199 -28.13 2.38 15.12
N ARG A 200 -27.43 3.33 14.55
CA ARG A 200 -26.32 3.10 13.60
C ARG A 200 -24.93 3.10 14.26
N THR A 201 -24.87 3.35 15.57
CA THR A 201 -23.62 3.37 16.32
C THR A 201 -23.36 2.03 16.97
N ILE A 202 -22.20 1.46 16.70
CA ILE A 202 -21.67 0.22 17.26
C ILE A 202 -20.58 0.59 18.26
N THR A 203 -20.70 0.15 19.51
CA THR A 203 -19.63 0.36 20.52
C THR A 203 -19.01 -0.97 20.88
N LEU A 204 -17.71 -1.12 20.60
CA LEU A 204 -16.96 -2.35 20.79
C LEU A 204 -16.71 -2.63 22.28
N LYS A 205 -16.56 -3.92 22.60
CA LYS A 205 -16.12 -4.45 23.89
C LYS A 205 -14.79 -5.18 23.69
N PRO A 206 -13.66 -4.47 23.65
CA PRO A 206 -12.36 -5.03 23.25
C PRO A 206 -11.92 -6.24 24.06
N GLU A 207 -12.17 -6.24 25.38
CA GLU A 207 -11.81 -7.34 26.27
C GLU A 207 -12.52 -8.67 25.88
N ALA A 208 -13.79 -8.59 25.49
CA ALA A 208 -14.54 -9.76 25.06
C ALA A 208 -14.07 -10.28 23.69
N ILE A 209 -13.73 -9.37 22.75
CA ILE A 209 -13.17 -9.69 21.46
C ILE A 209 -11.83 -10.40 21.64
N GLU A 210 -10.93 -9.83 22.43
CA GLU A 210 -9.61 -10.42 22.71
C GLU A 210 -9.68 -11.77 23.42
N ALA A 211 -10.60 -11.92 24.36
CA ALA A 211 -10.80 -13.20 25.06
C ALA A 211 -11.20 -14.32 24.09
N ASP A 212 -12.10 -14.04 23.14
CA ASP A 212 -12.48 -15.03 22.15
C ASP A 212 -11.41 -15.24 21.09
N ARG A 213 -10.70 -14.18 20.65
CA ARG A 213 -9.56 -14.31 19.72
C ARG A 213 -8.48 -15.23 20.28
N LYS A 214 -8.11 -15.06 21.56
CA LYS A 214 -7.14 -15.95 22.25
C LYS A 214 -7.61 -17.40 22.34
N ARG A 215 -8.91 -17.62 22.49
CA ARG A 215 -9.49 -18.96 22.67
C ARG A 215 -9.76 -19.67 21.35
N LEU A 216 -10.21 -18.96 20.33
CA LEU A 216 -10.74 -19.52 19.08
C LEU A 216 -9.84 -19.27 17.88
N GLY A 217 -8.85 -18.37 18.00
CA GLY A 217 -8.12 -17.81 16.89
C GLY A 217 -8.93 -16.75 16.14
N ASP A 218 -8.32 -16.14 15.14
CA ASP A 218 -8.96 -15.10 14.32
C ASP A 218 -9.63 -15.69 13.05
N PHE A 219 -10.38 -16.75 13.21
CA PHE A 219 -10.99 -17.46 12.08
C PHE A 219 -12.13 -16.69 11.43
N LEU A 220 -12.71 -15.68 12.09
CA LEU A 220 -13.73 -14.82 11.47
C LEU A 220 -13.10 -13.82 10.49
N GLY A 221 -11.91 -13.31 10.76
CA GLY A 221 -11.20 -12.36 9.91
C GLY A 221 -10.90 -12.88 8.50
N ILE A 222 -10.85 -14.19 8.27
CA ILE A 222 -10.69 -14.75 6.93
C ILE A 222 -11.85 -14.40 5.96
N TRP A 223 -12.98 -13.96 6.49
CA TRP A 223 -14.15 -13.57 5.72
C TRP A 223 -14.19 -12.08 5.37
N ASP A 224 -13.32 -11.28 5.94
CA ASP A 224 -13.25 -9.81 5.71
C ASP A 224 -13.04 -9.48 4.24
N PHE A 225 -12.37 -10.36 3.51
CA PHE A 225 -12.16 -10.24 2.07
C PHE A 225 -13.46 -10.10 1.25
N PHE A 226 -14.58 -10.59 1.78
CA PHE A 226 -15.88 -10.61 1.10
C PHE A 226 -16.86 -9.54 1.60
N THR A 227 -16.41 -8.69 2.51
CA THR A 227 -17.23 -7.67 3.15
C THR A 227 -16.88 -6.29 2.62
N PRO A 228 -17.73 -5.26 2.85
CA PRO A 228 -17.34 -3.89 2.59
C PRO A 228 -16.04 -3.51 3.33
N PRO A 229 -15.22 -2.62 2.75
CA PRO A 229 -13.91 -2.30 3.34
C PRO A 229 -14.01 -1.50 4.64
N THR A 230 -15.09 -0.75 4.84
CA THR A 230 -15.30 0.09 6.02
C THR A 230 -16.78 0.10 6.45
N PRO A 231 -17.06 0.35 7.75
CA PRO A 231 -18.43 0.40 8.26
C PRO A 231 -19.27 1.56 7.66
N GLU A 232 -18.63 2.63 7.22
CA GLU A 232 -19.30 3.79 6.63
C GLU A 232 -20.03 3.45 5.34
N VAL A 233 -19.54 2.48 4.56
CA VAL A 233 -20.22 1.98 3.35
C VAL A 233 -21.62 1.46 3.68
N LEU A 234 -21.79 0.90 4.87
CA LEU A 234 -23.07 0.43 5.41
C LEU A 234 -23.81 1.50 6.22
N GLY A 235 -23.28 2.73 6.28
CA GLY A 235 -23.81 3.82 7.09
C GLY A 235 -23.68 3.57 8.60
N LEU A 236 -22.71 2.75 9.02
CA LEU A 236 -22.44 2.48 10.43
C LEU A 236 -21.35 3.41 10.96
N THR A 237 -21.44 3.74 12.24
CA THR A 237 -20.36 4.40 12.98
C THR A 237 -19.86 3.43 14.05
N VAL A 238 -18.55 3.15 14.06
CA VAL A 238 -17.95 2.26 15.05
C VAL A 238 -17.17 3.08 16.08
N ASN A 239 -17.51 2.89 17.33
CA ASN A 239 -16.80 3.45 18.47
C ASN A 239 -15.98 2.36 19.13
N ASP A 240 -14.67 2.40 18.92
CA ASP A 240 -13.72 1.56 19.64
C ASP A 240 -13.14 2.38 20.81
N PRO A 241 -13.39 1.99 22.07
CA PRO A 241 -12.90 2.73 23.23
C PRO A 241 -11.37 2.72 23.37
N ARG A 242 -10.65 1.90 22.60
CA ARG A 242 -9.18 1.89 22.57
C ARG A 242 -8.61 3.04 21.72
N VAL A 243 -9.38 3.51 20.73
CA VAL A 243 -8.94 4.58 19.80
C VAL A 243 -8.73 5.88 20.57
N THR A 244 -7.49 6.35 20.60
CA THR A 244 -7.09 7.56 21.31
C THR A 244 -7.44 8.84 20.52
N VAL A 245 -7.30 10.00 21.18
CA VAL A 245 -7.41 11.30 20.51
C VAL A 245 -6.34 11.43 19.43
N ARG A 246 -5.11 10.94 19.72
CA ARG A 246 -4.00 10.96 18.79
C ARG A 246 -4.28 10.10 17.55
N ASP A 247 -4.85 8.91 17.74
CA ASP A 247 -5.19 8.02 16.61
C ASP A 247 -6.20 8.68 15.67
N ARG A 248 -7.21 9.37 16.21
CA ARG A 248 -8.17 10.13 15.40
C ARG A 248 -7.51 11.26 14.62
N MET A 249 -6.60 12.01 15.25
CA MET A 249 -5.85 13.07 14.56
C MET A 249 -5.01 12.51 13.41
N ILE A 250 -4.39 11.34 13.61
CA ILE A 250 -3.61 10.66 12.56
C ILE A 250 -4.54 10.23 11.43
N ALA A 251 -5.67 9.58 11.73
CA ALA A 251 -6.65 9.17 10.74
C ALA A 251 -7.16 10.36 9.91
N ASP A 252 -7.52 11.47 10.57
CA ASP A 252 -7.97 12.70 9.91
C ASP A 252 -6.87 13.30 9.02
N THR A 253 -5.62 13.27 9.48
CA THR A 253 -4.47 13.75 8.70
C THR A 253 -4.28 12.93 7.43
N ILE A 254 -4.36 11.59 7.54
CA ILE A 254 -4.24 10.69 6.39
C ILE A 254 -5.42 10.84 5.43
N ALA A 255 -6.63 10.95 5.96
CA ALA A 255 -7.84 11.14 5.16
C ALA A 255 -7.85 12.46 4.37
N ALA A 256 -7.15 13.47 4.87
CA ALA A 256 -7.00 14.77 4.19
C ALA A 256 -5.97 14.73 3.04
N ILE A 257 -5.13 13.70 2.92
CA ILE A 257 -4.17 13.57 1.83
C ILE A 257 -4.91 13.29 0.53
N PRO A 258 -4.74 14.11 -0.51
CA PRO A 258 -5.40 13.90 -1.80
C PRO A 258 -5.04 12.54 -2.42
N VAL A 259 -6.01 11.95 -3.10
CA VAL A 259 -5.85 10.73 -3.88
C VAL A 259 -6.19 11.05 -5.33
N HIS A 260 -5.32 10.70 -6.26
CA HIS A 260 -5.58 10.87 -7.69
C HIS A 260 -6.67 9.88 -8.14
N GLU A 261 -7.50 10.28 -9.13
CA GLU A 261 -8.47 9.38 -9.74
C GLU A 261 -7.77 8.14 -10.30
N GLY A 262 -8.32 6.97 -10.03
CA GLY A 262 -7.78 5.70 -10.52
C GLY A 262 -8.18 5.39 -11.95
N LEU A 263 -7.84 4.19 -12.41
CA LEU A 263 -8.07 3.74 -13.78
C LEU A 263 -9.55 3.46 -14.09
N GLY A 264 -10.36 3.18 -13.08
CA GLY A 264 -11.78 2.80 -13.23
C GLY A 264 -11.99 1.39 -13.81
N THR A 265 -10.92 0.65 -14.07
CA THR A 265 -10.98 -0.72 -14.59
C THR A 265 -9.77 -1.54 -14.13
N THR A 266 -9.94 -2.86 -14.09
CA THR A 266 -8.84 -3.79 -13.83
C THR A 266 -8.06 -4.04 -15.12
N LEU A 267 -6.74 -3.99 -15.03
CA LEU A 267 -5.84 -4.26 -16.15
C LEU A 267 -5.40 -5.73 -16.14
N THR A 268 -5.55 -6.39 -17.28
CA THR A 268 -5.06 -7.75 -17.50
C THR A 268 -4.27 -7.81 -18.80
N PRO A 269 -3.10 -8.46 -18.84
CA PRO A 269 -2.31 -8.58 -20.06
C PRO A 269 -3.06 -9.39 -21.13
N PRO A 270 -2.62 -9.35 -22.38
CA PRO A 270 -3.12 -10.21 -23.45
C PRO A 270 -3.00 -11.69 -23.10
N PHE A 271 -3.89 -12.51 -23.64
CA PHE A 271 -3.85 -13.95 -23.39
C PHE A 271 -2.52 -14.56 -23.87
N GLY A 272 -1.86 -15.30 -22.98
CA GLY A 272 -0.57 -15.95 -23.25
C GLY A 272 0.65 -15.04 -23.12
N VAL A 273 0.47 -13.77 -22.74
CA VAL A 273 1.58 -12.83 -22.51
C VAL A 273 1.86 -12.71 -21.02
N SER A 274 3.13 -12.84 -20.64
CA SER A 274 3.56 -12.75 -19.23
C SER A 274 3.97 -11.32 -18.87
N ILE A 275 3.21 -10.71 -17.97
CA ILE A 275 3.58 -9.43 -17.35
C ILE A 275 4.75 -9.60 -16.38
N GLU A 276 4.90 -10.78 -15.75
CA GLU A 276 5.96 -11.06 -14.79
C GLU A 276 7.33 -11.01 -15.47
N ALA A 277 7.46 -11.53 -16.69
CA ALA A 277 8.70 -11.48 -17.46
C ALA A 277 9.09 -10.02 -17.79
N MET A 278 8.11 -9.21 -18.20
CA MET A 278 8.30 -7.78 -18.45
C MET A 278 8.75 -7.05 -17.18
N ARG A 279 8.08 -7.27 -16.04
CA ARG A 279 8.42 -6.63 -14.76
C ARG A 279 9.77 -7.09 -14.22
N ALA A 280 10.10 -8.36 -14.34
CA ALA A 280 11.42 -8.87 -13.94
C ALA A 280 12.54 -8.17 -14.72
N ARG A 281 12.39 -8.03 -16.04
CA ARG A 281 13.39 -7.32 -16.85
C ARG A 281 13.46 -5.83 -16.52
N GLN A 282 12.33 -5.20 -16.28
CA GLN A 282 12.28 -3.81 -15.84
C GLN A 282 13.06 -3.59 -14.54
N ASN A 283 12.82 -4.41 -13.51
CA ASN A 283 13.52 -4.33 -12.24
C ASN A 283 15.03 -4.53 -12.42
N GLU A 284 15.43 -5.53 -13.20
CA GLU A 284 16.85 -5.78 -13.51
C GLU A 284 17.52 -4.54 -14.13
N LEU A 285 16.86 -3.91 -15.09
CA LEU A 285 17.42 -2.74 -15.78
C LEU A 285 17.43 -1.49 -14.88
N GLN A 286 16.44 -1.29 -14.02
CA GLN A 286 16.43 -0.22 -13.04
C GLN A 286 17.54 -0.40 -11.99
N VAL A 287 17.73 -1.61 -11.48
CA VAL A 287 18.84 -1.96 -10.59
C VAL A 287 20.18 -1.72 -11.29
N LYS A 288 20.30 -2.10 -12.57
CA LYS A 288 21.50 -1.84 -13.37
C LYS A 288 21.78 -0.35 -13.52
N MET A 289 20.77 0.48 -13.79
CA MET A 289 20.95 1.94 -13.87
C MET A 289 21.47 2.51 -12.56
N LEU A 290 20.95 2.07 -11.43
CA LEU A 290 21.35 2.60 -10.12
C LEU A 290 22.77 2.18 -9.71
N PHE A 291 23.12 0.91 -9.86
CA PHE A 291 24.37 0.37 -9.30
C PHE A 291 25.52 0.26 -10.30
N SER A 292 25.22 0.00 -11.57
CA SER A 292 26.25 -0.21 -12.62
C SER A 292 26.45 1.03 -13.48
N ASP A 293 25.38 1.52 -14.09
CA ASP A 293 25.45 2.68 -15.00
C ASP A 293 25.57 4.00 -14.21
N LYS A 294 25.05 4.02 -12.97
CA LYS A 294 24.98 5.19 -12.07
C LYS A 294 24.35 6.41 -12.74
N SER A 295 23.41 6.16 -13.63
CA SER A 295 22.66 7.17 -14.37
C SER A 295 21.34 6.61 -14.90
N GLY A 296 20.29 7.43 -14.83
CA GLY A 296 18.98 7.20 -15.45
C GLY A 296 18.92 7.52 -16.94
N GLU A 297 19.98 8.10 -17.53
CA GLU A 297 19.98 8.51 -18.97
C GLU A 297 19.76 7.35 -19.94
N HIS A 298 20.04 6.12 -19.51
CA HIS A 298 19.82 4.92 -20.32
C HIS A 298 18.38 4.43 -20.31
N TRP A 299 17.52 5.00 -19.48
CA TRP A 299 16.13 4.55 -19.35
C TRP A 299 15.35 4.53 -20.66
N PRO A 300 15.41 5.54 -21.54
CA PRO A 300 14.69 5.49 -22.82
C PRO A 300 15.05 4.25 -23.65
N LYS A 301 16.34 3.88 -23.70
CA LYS A 301 16.81 2.68 -24.41
C LYS A 301 16.32 1.40 -23.73
N TYR A 302 16.43 1.31 -22.43
CA TYR A 302 16.00 0.13 -21.66
C TYR A 302 14.48 -0.05 -21.71
N ARG A 303 13.74 1.05 -21.62
CA ARG A 303 12.30 1.04 -21.81
C ARG A 303 11.92 0.53 -23.19
N GLN A 304 12.61 0.97 -24.24
CA GLN A 304 12.36 0.49 -25.59
C GLN A 304 12.65 -1.01 -25.75
N GLU A 305 13.72 -1.52 -25.16
CA GLU A 305 14.01 -2.97 -25.08
C GLU A 305 12.85 -3.72 -24.44
N ILE A 306 12.36 -3.25 -23.29
CA ILE A 306 11.23 -3.89 -22.59
C ILE A 306 9.97 -3.87 -23.46
N MET A 307 9.67 -2.76 -24.07
CA MET A 307 8.49 -2.61 -24.94
C MET A 307 8.55 -3.59 -26.12
N ASN A 308 9.70 -3.71 -26.79
CA ASN A 308 9.85 -4.51 -28.01
C ASN A 308 10.04 -6.01 -27.72
N ASP A 309 10.91 -6.35 -26.76
CA ASP A 309 11.42 -7.71 -26.60
C ASP A 309 10.69 -8.50 -25.48
N TYR A 310 9.95 -7.79 -24.61
CA TYR A 310 9.19 -8.36 -23.49
C TYR A 310 7.69 -8.08 -23.59
N ASN A 311 7.19 -7.88 -24.80
CA ASN A 311 5.77 -7.64 -25.13
C ASN A 311 5.17 -6.41 -24.43
N GLY A 312 5.97 -5.44 -24.01
CA GLY A 312 5.49 -4.23 -23.36
C GLY A 312 4.50 -3.46 -24.22
N ASP A 313 4.79 -3.30 -25.52
CA ASP A 313 3.90 -2.60 -26.46
C ASP A 313 2.51 -3.25 -26.51
N GLU A 314 2.44 -4.58 -26.62
CA GLU A 314 1.17 -5.31 -26.69
C GLU A 314 0.40 -5.20 -25.38
N ILE A 315 1.10 -5.32 -24.23
CA ILE A 315 0.50 -5.19 -22.90
C ILE A 315 -0.10 -3.80 -22.70
N PHE A 316 0.68 -2.74 -22.95
CA PHE A 316 0.23 -1.37 -22.72
C PHE A 316 -0.84 -0.91 -23.70
N GLN A 317 -0.80 -1.34 -24.96
CA GLN A 317 -1.87 -1.10 -25.93
C GLN A 317 -3.20 -1.72 -25.45
N GLN A 318 -3.18 -2.94 -24.96
CA GLN A 318 -4.38 -3.57 -24.41
C GLN A 318 -4.89 -2.84 -23.16
N TYR A 319 -4.00 -2.38 -22.30
CA TYR A 319 -4.37 -1.64 -21.10
C TYR A 319 -5.06 -0.32 -21.46
N GLU A 320 -4.48 0.46 -22.36
CA GLU A 320 -5.07 1.72 -22.81
C GLU A 320 -6.43 1.52 -23.50
N GLU A 321 -6.57 0.48 -24.30
CA GLU A 321 -7.85 0.14 -24.93
C GLU A 321 -8.92 -0.21 -23.89
N LYS A 322 -8.59 -1.01 -22.87
CA LYS A 322 -9.52 -1.34 -21.78
C LYS A 322 -9.96 -0.10 -21.00
N ILE A 323 -9.02 0.78 -20.69
CA ILE A 323 -9.33 2.04 -19.98
C ILE A 323 -10.26 2.90 -20.84
N ARG A 324 -9.95 3.03 -22.13
CA ARG A 324 -10.76 3.80 -23.07
C ARG A 324 -12.19 3.28 -23.18
N VAL A 325 -12.36 1.95 -23.29
CA VAL A 325 -13.68 1.31 -23.34
C VAL A 325 -14.46 1.50 -22.04
N SER A 326 -13.80 1.33 -20.89
CA SER A 326 -14.43 1.53 -19.58
C SER A 326 -14.93 2.97 -19.40
N ARG A 327 -14.16 3.96 -19.82
CA ARG A 327 -14.53 5.38 -19.72
C ARG A 327 -15.62 5.82 -20.69
N GLN A 328 -15.86 5.08 -21.76
CA GLN A 328 -16.96 5.34 -22.71
C GLN A 328 -18.28 4.71 -22.24
N ASN A 329 -18.22 3.72 -21.36
CA ASN A 329 -19.38 2.99 -20.81
C ASN A 329 -19.28 2.95 -19.27
N PRO A 330 -19.41 4.11 -18.59
CA PRO A 330 -19.27 4.20 -17.13
C PRO A 330 -20.40 3.50 -16.36
#